data_24ccb9ab4fe22977b896db5e791b6ab3
#
_entry.id   24ccb9ab4fe22977b896db5e791b6ab3
#
_cell.length_a   1.000
_cell.length_b   1.000
_cell.length_c   1.000
_cell.angle_alpha   90.00
_cell.angle_beta   90.00
_cell.angle_gamma   90.00
#
_symmetry.space_group_name_H-M   'P 1'
#
loop_
_entity.id
_entity.type
_entity.pdbx_description
1 polymer ?
#
loop_
_entity_poly.entity_id
_entity_poly.type
_entity_poly.pdbx_seq_one_letter_code
_entity_poly.pdbx_strand_id
1 'polypeptide(L)'
;MATSAEPLRRNVSNVHVVAVNDGVRSERTDALAAEEPLEIRVQGPGQEQRSVAVTMRTPGGDFELAVGFLFTEGLIAPSDVRRVAYCDTQPGEDQRYNIVSVTLATPFATDRLNRNFYATSSCGVCGKAALDDIEVRCARVSDGPEVVSDVLLSLPDSLRAAQKVFDRTGGLHAAGLFTPEGRAVSVREDVGRHNAVDKVIGEQVLAGGVPLAEHVLQVSGRLSFEIVQKAAVAGIPIVSAVSAPSSLAVEAAERFGMTLVGFVRDDRLNVYSGPQRVAVAALS
;
A
#
# COMPACT_ATOMS: atom_id res chain seq x y z
N MET A 1 -21.67 -0.97 -1.56
CA MET A 1 -21.02 -0.34 -0.39
C MET A 1 -21.48 1.11 -0.29
N ALA A 2 -21.81 1.60 0.91
CA ALA A 2 -22.09 3.02 1.11
C ALA A 2 -20.82 3.69 1.64
N THR A 3 -20.20 4.54 0.83
CA THR A 3 -19.10 5.43 1.27
C THR A 3 -19.64 6.86 1.29
N SER A 4 -19.43 7.57 2.41
CA SER A 4 -19.58 9.02 2.41
C SER A 4 -18.45 9.60 1.56
N ALA A 5 -18.70 10.73 0.85
CA ALA A 5 -17.64 11.39 0.10
C ALA A 5 -16.49 11.77 1.06
N GLU A 6 -15.27 11.41 0.71
CA GLU A 6 -14.09 11.81 1.48
C GLU A 6 -13.83 13.31 1.28
N PRO A 7 -13.72 14.12 2.34
CA PRO A 7 -13.45 15.55 2.20
C PRO A 7 -12.02 15.78 1.70
N LEU A 8 -11.85 16.80 0.85
CA LEU A 8 -10.54 17.23 0.39
C LEU A 8 -9.72 17.78 1.58
N ARG A 9 -8.68 17.05 1.95
CA ARG A 9 -7.75 17.44 3.01
C ARG A 9 -6.43 17.99 2.44
N ARG A 10 -5.77 18.85 3.22
CA ARG A 10 -4.47 19.37 2.84
C ARG A 10 -3.42 18.28 3.02
N ASN A 11 -2.84 17.81 1.94
CA ASN A 11 -1.73 16.85 1.90
C ASN A 11 -0.35 17.52 1.84
N VAL A 12 -0.31 18.86 1.86
CA VAL A 12 0.91 19.68 1.83
C VAL A 12 0.78 20.78 2.88
N SER A 13 1.86 20.98 3.64
CA SER A 13 2.05 22.04 4.60
C SER A 13 3.21 22.96 4.17
N ASN A 14 3.05 24.26 4.33
CA ASN A 14 4.10 25.22 4.01
C ASN A 14 4.82 25.67 5.27
N VAL A 15 6.15 25.68 5.24
CA VAL A 15 7.00 26.11 6.36
C VAL A 15 8.04 27.13 5.89
N HIS A 16 8.44 28.02 6.78
CA HIS A 16 9.58 28.90 6.54
C HIS A 16 10.88 28.18 6.86
N VAL A 17 11.81 28.18 5.94
CA VAL A 17 13.11 27.52 6.09
C VAL A 17 14.25 28.49 5.79
N VAL A 18 15.40 28.25 6.40
CA VAL A 18 16.65 28.85 6.03
C VAL A 18 17.39 27.91 5.09
N ALA A 19 17.49 28.27 3.83
CA ALA A 19 18.27 27.52 2.84
C ALA A 19 19.72 27.99 2.86
N VAL A 20 20.67 27.06 2.73
CA VAL A 20 22.10 27.35 2.58
C VAL A 20 22.54 26.73 1.25
N ASN A 21 22.90 27.59 0.29
CA ASN A 21 23.41 27.18 -1.01
C ASN A 21 24.78 27.85 -1.21
N ASP A 22 25.81 27.07 -1.46
CA ASP A 22 27.18 27.52 -1.68
C ASP A 22 27.69 28.47 -0.56
N GLY A 23 27.30 28.19 0.70
CA GLY A 23 27.67 28.99 1.86
C GLY A 23 26.82 30.26 2.06
N VAL A 24 25.90 30.56 1.19
CA VAL A 24 24.99 31.72 1.27
C VAL A 24 23.66 31.30 1.92
N ARG A 25 23.26 32.05 2.96
CA ARG A 25 21.98 31.86 3.65
C ARG A 25 20.88 32.67 2.96
N SER A 26 19.72 32.05 2.77
CA SER A 26 18.51 32.73 2.29
C SER A 26 17.28 32.16 3.01
N GLU A 27 16.26 32.98 3.19
CA GLU A 27 14.97 32.53 3.72
C GLU A 27 14.00 32.27 2.58
N ARG A 28 13.28 31.17 2.66
CA ARG A 28 12.24 30.82 1.68
C ARG A 28 11.10 30.02 2.33
N THR A 29 9.96 29.99 1.66
CA THR A 29 8.89 29.03 1.99
C THR A 29 9.17 27.73 1.28
N ASP A 30 9.02 26.61 2.01
CA ASP A 30 9.13 25.25 1.49
C ASP A 30 7.85 24.48 1.71
N ALA A 31 7.56 23.53 0.81
CA ALA A 31 6.37 22.72 0.86
C ALA A 31 6.72 21.31 1.37
N LEU A 32 6.12 20.89 2.47
CA LEU A 32 6.31 19.58 3.06
C LEU A 32 5.08 18.71 2.87
N ALA A 33 5.29 17.40 2.72
CA ALA A 33 4.19 16.44 2.78
C ALA A 33 3.56 16.49 4.17
N ALA A 34 2.23 16.58 4.23
CA ALA A 34 1.53 16.54 5.50
C ALA A 34 1.58 15.11 6.06
N GLU A 35 1.86 14.99 7.35
CA GLU A 35 1.87 13.74 8.10
C GLU A 35 0.99 13.89 9.32
N GLU A 36 -0.07 13.08 9.41
CA GLU A 36 -1.04 13.13 10.49
C GLU A 36 -1.44 11.71 10.93
N PRO A 37 -1.77 11.50 12.20
CA PRO A 37 -2.25 10.21 12.68
C PRO A 37 -3.61 9.88 12.07
N LEU A 38 -3.82 8.60 11.77
CA LEU A 38 -5.12 8.02 11.42
C LEU A 38 -5.38 6.81 12.31
N GLU A 39 -6.47 6.84 13.06
CA GLU A 39 -6.98 5.69 13.78
C GLU A 39 -7.97 4.92 12.92
N ILE A 40 -7.76 3.63 12.78
CA ILE A 40 -8.63 2.70 12.05
C ILE A 40 -9.46 1.93 13.07
N ARG A 41 -10.78 2.07 12.98
CA ARG A 41 -11.74 1.36 13.84
C ARG A 41 -12.61 0.42 13.04
N VAL A 42 -13.02 -0.66 13.67
CA VAL A 42 -13.92 -1.68 13.10
C VAL A 42 -15.13 -1.88 14.01
N GLN A 43 -16.29 -2.11 13.38
CA GLN A 43 -17.52 -2.44 14.06
C GLN A 43 -18.29 -3.51 13.29
N GLY A 44 -18.57 -4.65 13.92
CA GLY A 44 -19.51 -5.66 13.43
C GLY A 44 -20.93 -5.45 13.98
N PRO A 45 -21.93 -6.19 13.45
CA PRO A 45 -23.31 -6.14 13.96
C PRO A 45 -23.37 -6.50 15.45
N GLY A 46 -24.02 -5.64 16.24
CA GLY A 46 -24.19 -5.83 17.68
C GLY A 46 -22.90 -5.69 18.51
N GLN A 47 -21.82 -5.22 17.91
CA GLN A 47 -20.54 -5.00 18.58
C GLN A 47 -20.28 -3.51 18.77
N GLU A 48 -19.55 -3.17 19.84
CA GLU A 48 -18.99 -1.83 20.00
C GLU A 48 -17.85 -1.60 19.01
N GLN A 49 -17.65 -0.34 18.66
CA GLN A 49 -16.55 0.09 17.81
C GLN A 49 -15.21 -0.15 18.50
N ARG A 50 -14.26 -0.79 17.80
CA ARG A 50 -12.93 -1.12 18.32
C ARG A 50 -11.84 -0.45 17.49
N SER A 51 -10.86 0.13 18.16
CA SER A 51 -9.61 0.57 17.57
C SER A 51 -8.78 -0.65 17.18
N VAL A 52 -8.31 -0.69 15.93
CA VAL A 52 -7.48 -1.77 15.38
C VAL A 52 -6.04 -1.30 15.19
N ALA A 53 -5.85 -0.10 14.67
CA ALA A 53 -4.52 0.46 14.42
C ALA A 53 -4.54 1.98 14.47
N VAL A 54 -3.37 2.55 14.78
CA VAL A 54 -3.06 3.97 14.55
C VAL A 54 -1.82 4.02 13.66
N THR A 55 -1.92 4.71 12.53
CA THR A 55 -0.80 4.88 11.59
C THR A 55 -0.59 6.35 11.28
N MET A 56 0.66 6.74 11.02
CA MET A 56 0.96 8.05 10.44
C MET A 56 0.78 7.97 8.94
N ARG A 57 0.04 8.92 8.36
CA ARG A 57 -0.25 8.92 6.92
C ARG A 57 -0.27 10.33 6.33
N THR A 58 -0.12 10.44 5.04
CA THR A 58 -0.48 11.67 4.31
C THR A 58 -1.98 11.68 4.06
N PRO A 59 -2.72 12.76 4.47
CA PRO A 59 -4.15 12.88 4.28
C PRO A 59 -4.59 12.68 2.83
N GLY A 60 -5.73 12.02 2.66
CA GLY A 60 -6.32 11.64 1.37
C GLY A 60 -6.21 10.16 1.08
N GLY A 61 -7.30 9.56 0.61
CA GLY A 61 -7.43 8.10 0.45
C GLY A 61 -7.48 7.37 1.79
N ASP A 62 -8.01 8.01 2.84
CA ASP A 62 -8.06 7.46 4.18
C ASP A 62 -9.01 6.26 4.28
N PHE A 63 -10.09 6.23 3.50
CA PHE A 63 -11.01 5.10 3.43
C PHE A 63 -10.36 3.91 2.72
N GLU A 64 -9.63 4.19 1.64
CA GLU A 64 -8.82 3.21 0.91
C GLU A 64 -7.74 2.63 1.84
N LEU A 65 -7.01 3.49 2.57
CA LEU A 65 -6.00 3.07 3.54
C LEU A 65 -6.59 2.16 4.62
N ALA A 66 -7.72 2.54 5.22
CA ALA A 66 -8.33 1.76 6.30
C ALA A 66 -8.79 0.38 5.82
N VAL A 67 -9.47 0.32 4.68
CA VAL A 67 -9.95 -0.96 4.12
C VAL A 67 -8.79 -1.81 3.59
N GLY A 68 -7.83 -1.19 2.91
CA GLY A 68 -6.65 -1.87 2.41
C GLY A 68 -5.83 -2.49 3.53
N PHE A 69 -5.54 -1.72 4.58
CA PHE A 69 -4.86 -2.22 5.77
C PHE A 69 -5.58 -3.42 6.39
N LEU A 70 -6.88 -3.30 6.67
CA LEU A 70 -7.65 -4.38 7.29
C LEU A 70 -7.68 -5.65 6.42
N PHE A 71 -7.79 -5.49 5.10
CA PHE A 71 -7.80 -6.60 4.16
C PHE A 71 -6.42 -7.25 4.04
N THR A 72 -5.36 -6.47 3.83
CA THR A 72 -4.00 -7.00 3.62
C THR A 72 -3.40 -7.63 4.88
N GLU A 73 -3.86 -7.19 6.08
CA GLU A 73 -3.57 -7.86 7.34
C GLU A 73 -4.45 -9.10 7.60
N GLY A 74 -5.35 -9.45 6.67
CA GLY A 74 -6.24 -10.62 6.79
C GLY A 74 -7.27 -10.51 7.90
N LEU A 75 -7.60 -9.30 8.32
CA LEU A 75 -8.58 -9.04 9.40
C LEU A 75 -10.02 -9.10 8.89
N ILE A 76 -10.24 -8.74 7.62
CA ILE A 76 -11.55 -8.75 6.97
C ILE A 76 -11.46 -9.40 5.59
N ALA A 77 -12.59 -9.92 5.07
CA ALA A 77 -12.76 -10.24 3.67
C ALA A 77 -13.39 -9.04 2.92
N PRO A 78 -13.18 -8.91 1.60
CA PRO A 78 -13.78 -7.82 0.81
C PRO A 78 -15.29 -7.74 0.93
N SER A 79 -15.96 -8.89 1.01
CA SER A 79 -17.42 -9.01 1.18
C SER A 79 -17.93 -8.53 2.54
N ASP A 80 -17.05 -8.43 3.54
CA ASP A 80 -17.44 -8.02 4.90
C ASP A 80 -17.70 -6.52 4.99
N VAL A 81 -17.10 -5.71 4.11
CA VAL A 81 -17.19 -4.25 4.16
C VAL A 81 -18.59 -3.77 3.76
N ARG A 82 -19.31 -3.19 4.71
CA ARG A 82 -20.65 -2.62 4.51
C ARG A 82 -20.61 -1.10 4.31
N ARG A 83 -19.83 -0.41 5.15
CA ARG A 83 -19.72 1.04 5.14
C ARG A 83 -18.34 1.48 5.63
N VAL A 84 -17.81 2.53 5.04
CA VAL A 84 -16.61 3.24 5.52
C VAL A 84 -16.97 4.71 5.70
N ALA A 85 -16.62 5.29 6.84
CA ALA A 85 -16.87 6.70 7.13
C ALA A 85 -15.89 7.22 8.19
N TYR A 86 -15.67 8.54 8.21
CA TYR A 86 -15.09 9.17 9.39
C TYR A 86 -16.05 9.06 10.57
N CYS A 87 -15.50 8.92 11.77
CA CYS A 87 -16.32 8.98 12.98
C CYS A 87 -16.90 10.37 13.13
N ASP A 88 -18.18 10.40 13.53
CA ASP A 88 -18.84 11.65 13.90
C ASP A 88 -18.19 12.22 15.16
N THR A 89 -18.01 13.54 15.20
CA THR A 89 -17.56 14.27 16.38
C THR A 89 -18.72 14.48 17.34
N GLN A 90 -18.40 14.65 18.62
CA GLN A 90 -19.38 15.09 19.63
C GLN A 90 -19.88 16.51 19.28
N PRO A 91 -21.14 16.86 19.62
CA PRO A 91 -21.64 18.21 19.45
C PRO A 91 -20.70 19.23 20.12
N GLY A 92 -20.16 20.18 19.34
CA GLY A 92 -19.25 21.22 19.85
C GLY A 92 -17.75 20.90 19.66
N GLU A 93 -17.38 19.73 19.13
CA GLU A 93 -16.01 19.39 18.75
C GLU A 93 -15.75 19.60 17.26
N ASP A 94 -14.58 20.12 16.93
CA ASP A 94 -14.14 20.24 15.51
C ASP A 94 -13.83 18.85 14.94
N GLN A 95 -14.36 18.57 13.74
CA GLN A 95 -14.07 17.34 13.01
C GLN A 95 -12.60 17.32 12.57
N ARG A 96 -11.80 16.41 13.11
CA ARG A 96 -10.36 16.28 12.80
C ARG A 96 -10.08 15.32 11.65
N TYR A 97 -11.06 14.51 11.22
CA TYR A 97 -10.91 13.51 10.15
C TYR A 97 -9.71 12.57 10.33
N ASN A 98 -9.43 12.20 11.55
CA ASN A 98 -8.31 11.31 11.91
C ASN A 98 -8.76 9.97 12.48
N ILE A 99 -10.04 9.66 12.40
CA ILE A 99 -10.63 8.38 12.83
C ILE A 99 -11.55 7.88 11.73
N VAL A 100 -11.18 6.77 11.11
CA VAL A 100 -12.02 6.07 10.12
C VAL A 100 -12.61 4.82 10.74
N SER A 101 -13.93 4.67 10.60
CA SER A 101 -14.68 3.49 11.03
C SER A 101 -15.08 2.65 9.82
N VAL A 102 -14.76 1.35 9.88
CA VAL A 102 -15.19 0.35 8.91
C VAL A 102 -16.28 -0.50 9.57
N THR A 103 -17.51 -0.36 9.08
CA THR A 103 -18.65 -1.18 9.51
C THR A 103 -18.70 -2.45 8.68
N LEU A 104 -18.76 -3.59 9.34
CA LEU A 104 -18.82 -4.91 8.71
C LEU A 104 -20.23 -5.46 8.64
N ALA A 105 -20.44 -6.36 7.67
CA ALA A 105 -21.68 -7.12 7.52
C ALA A 105 -21.77 -8.30 8.51
N THR A 106 -20.61 -8.78 8.99
CA THR A 106 -20.45 -9.91 9.90
C THR A 106 -19.77 -9.48 11.20
N PRO A 107 -19.92 -10.21 12.32
CA PRO A 107 -19.20 -9.92 13.54
C PRO A 107 -17.69 -9.96 13.34
N PHE A 108 -16.98 -8.97 13.87
CA PHE A 108 -15.53 -8.91 13.84
C PHE A 108 -14.91 -9.89 14.84
N ALA A 109 -14.07 -10.81 14.35
CA ALA A 109 -13.39 -11.80 15.17
C ALA A 109 -12.16 -11.18 15.87
N THR A 110 -12.31 -10.84 17.15
CA THR A 110 -11.27 -10.17 17.95
C THR A 110 -10.01 -11.01 18.19
N ASP A 111 -10.12 -12.31 18.11
CA ASP A 111 -8.99 -13.25 18.26
C ASP A 111 -7.93 -13.05 17.17
N ARG A 112 -8.33 -12.49 16.02
CA ARG A 112 -7.41 -12.15 14.94
C ARG A 112 -6.49 -10.98 15.29
N LEU A 113 -6.90 -10.06 16.17
CA LEU A 113 -6.07 -8.93 16.60
C LEU A 113 -4.83 -9.41 17.38
N ASN A 114 -5.02 -10.35 18.28
CA ASN A 114 -3.93 -10.83 19.16
C ASN A 114 -2.80 -11.51 18.39
N ARG A 115 -3.08 -12.08 17.21
CA ARG A 115 -2.07 -12.78 16.38
C ARG A 115 -1.30 -11.80 15.46
N ASN A 116 -1.92 -10.70 15.05
CA ASN A 116 -1.34 -9.79 14.05
C ASN A 116 -0.46 -8.69 14.67
N PHE A 117 -0.73 -8.24 15.91
CA PHE A 117 0.06 -7.19 16.56
C PHE A 117 1.48 -7.62 16.95
N TYR A 118 1.77 -8.92 17.06
CA TYR A 118 3.13 -9.40 17.29
C TYR A 118 4.05 -9.26 16.08
N ALA A 119 3.50 -9.12 14.87
CA ALA A 119 4.29 -9.03 13.64
C ALA A 119 4.74 -7.59 13.29
N THR A 120 4.13 -6.56 13.86
CA THR A 120 4.44 -5.15 13.55
C THR A 120 5.47 -4.51 14.49
N SER A 121 5.80 -5.14 15.62
CA SER A 121 6.89 -4.68 16.47
C SER A 121 8.21 -5.26 15.96
N SER A 122 9.18 -4.41 15.70
CA SER A 122 10.53 -4.70 15.17
C SER A 122 11.39 -5.66 16.01
N CYS A 123 10.80 -6.54 16.80
CA CYS A 123 11.46 -7.41 17.75
C CYS A 123 10.98 -8.86 17.63
N GLY A 124 11.71 -9.67 16.86
CA GLY A 124 11.94 -11.05 17.27
C GLY A 124 10.92 -12.13 16.91
N VAL A 125 9.99 -11.95 15.98
CA VAL A 125 9.28 -13.10 15.41
C VAL A 125 10.19 -13.75 14.37
N CYS A 126 10.49 -15.01 14.56
CA CYS A 126 11.27 -15.80 13.61
C CYS A 126 10.59 -15.70 12.23
N GLY A 127 11.28 -15.18 11.21
CA GLY A 127 10.71 -14.94 9.87
C GLY A 127 9.97 -16.14 9.28
N LYS A 128 10.33 -17.35 9.70
CA LYS A 128 9.67 -18.60 9.31
C LYS A 128 8.23 -18.72 9.87
N ALA A 129 7.99 -18.30 11.11
CA ALA A 129 6.65 -18.32 11.70
C ALA A 129 5.72 -17.30 11.01
N ALA A 130 6.27 -16.15 10.60
CA ALA A 130 5.51 -15.14 9.83
C ALA A 130 5.12 -15.66 8.44
N LEU A 131 6.01 -16.39 7.76
CA LEU A 131 5.71 -17.02 6.47
C LEU A 131 4.63 -18.09 6.61
N ASP A 132 4.69 -18.92 7.65
CA ASP A 132 3.70 -19.97 7.91
C ASP A 132 2.32 -19.40 8.22
N ASP A 133 2.23 -18.30 8.97
CA ASP A 133 0.98 -17.60 9.27
C ASP A 133 0.31 -17.01 8.02
N ILE A 134 1.12 -16.55 7.06
CA ILE A 134 0.62 -16.00 5.81
C ILE A 134 0.17 -17.11 4.86
N GLU A 135 0.89 -18.21 4.79
CA GLU A 135 0.51 -19.36 3.96
C GLU A 135 -0.87 -19.92 4.34
N VAL A 136 -1.23 -19.85 5.61
CA VAL A 136 -2.59 -20.24 6.07
C VAL A 136 -3.66 -19.27 5.55
N ARG A 137 -3.30 -18.02 5.17
CA ARG A 137 -4.22 -16.96 4.79
C ARG A 137 -4.28 -16.70 3.30
N CYS A 138 -3.19 -16.97 2.57
CA CYS A 138 -3.08 -16.70 1.15
C CYS A 138 -2.94 -18.01 0.40
N ALA A 139 -3.85 -18.26 -0.52
CA ALA A 139 -3.59 -19.26 -1.54
C ALA A 139 -2.34 -18.85 -2.34
N ARG A 140 -1.60 -19.84 -2.82
CA ARG A 140 -0.52 -19.58 -3.77
C ARG A 140 -1.08 -18.75 -4.91
N VAL A 141 -0.38 -17.67 -5.28
CA VAL A 141 -0.82 -16.78 -6.35
C VAL A 141 -0.92 -17.60 -7.65
N SER A 142 -2.10 -17.54 -8.29
CA SER A 142 -2.37 -18.26 -9.53
C SER A 142 -1.46 -17.80 -10.67
N ASP A 143 -1.47 -18.53 -11.77
CA ASP A 143 -0.81 -18.11 -13.00
C ASP A 143 -1.28 -16.70 -13.37
N GLY A 144 -0.35 -15.75 -13.37
CA GLY A 144 -0.60 -14.34 -13.73
C GLY A 144 -0.14 -14.08 -15.16
N PRO A 145 -0.29 -12.84 -15.63
CA PRO A 145 0.10 -12.46 -16.99
C PRO A 145 1.62 -12.55 -17.18
N GLU A 146 2.01 -12.76 -18.42
CA GLU A 146 3.38 -12.52 -18.87
C GLU A 146 3.53 -11.04 -19.23
N VAL A 147 4.60 -10.39 -18.78
CA VAL A 147 4.87 -8.98 -19.02
C VAL A 147 6.22 -8.81 -19.68
N VAL A 148 6.25 -8.02 -20.75
CA VAL A 148 7.50 -7.74 -21.49
C VAL A 148 8.40 -6.85 -20.61
N SER A 149 9.70 -7.13 -20.61
CA SER A 149 10.72 -6.40 -19.84
C SER A 149 10.65 -4.88 -20.03
N ASP A 150 10.41 -4.43 -21.26
CA ASP A 150 10.34 -3.00 -21.59
C ASP A 150 9.15 -2.30 -20.90
N VAL A 151 8.04 -3.02 -20.73
CA VAL A 151 6.91 -2.52 -19.93
C VAL A 151 7.34 -2.34 -18.48
N LEU A 152 7.97 -3.37 -17.87
CA LEU A 152 8.45 -3.27 -16.50
C LEU A 152 9.44 -2.11 -16.31
N LEU A 153 10.34 -1.90 -17.28
CA LEU A 153 11.30 -0.79 -17.28
C LEU A 153 10.63 0.59 -17.34
N SER A 154 9.46 0.69 -17.98
CA SER A 154 8.70 1.95 -18.09
C SER A 154 7.86 2.29 -16.86
N LEU A 155 7.59 1.31 -15.97
CA LEU A 155 6.70 1.52 -14.81
C LEU A 155 7.20 2.55 -13.80
N PRO A 156 8.51 2.64 -13.48
CA PRO A 156 9.01 3.68 -12.58
C PRO A 156 8.70 5.11 -13.06
N ASP A 157 8.90 5.38 -14.36
CA ASP A 157 8.62 6.69 -14.94
C ASP A 157 7.12 6.97 -14.98
N SER A 158 6.30 5.97 -15.32
CA SER A 158 4.85 6.07 -15.28
C SER A 158 4.33 6.35 -13.88
N LEU A 159 4.88 5.67 -12.86
CA LEU A 159 4.59 5.92 -11.46
C LEU A 159 5.02 7.33 -11.06
N ARG A 160 6.24 7.72 -11.43
CA ARG A 160 6.81 9.05 -11.09
C ARG A 160 6.00 10.19 -11.69
N ALA A 161 5.55 10.06 -12.93
CA ALA A 161 4.71 11.06 -13.60
C ALA A 161 3.34 11.28 -12.92
N ALA A 162 2.86 10.29 -12.17
CA ALA A 162 1.60 10.38 -11.43
C ALA A 162 1.73 10.95 -10.01
N GLN A 163 2.97 11.13 -9.50
CA GLN A 163 3.26 11.57 -8.13
C GLN A 163 3.15 13.10 -7.95
N LYS A 164 1.94 13.63 -7.92
CA LYS A 164 1.70 15.09 -7.87
C LYS A 164 2.10 15.75 -6.54
N VAL A 165 1.98 15.02 -5.43
CA VAL A 165 2.34 15.56 -4.11
C VAL A 165 3.85 15.49 -3.92
N PHE A 166 4.48 14.41 -4.37
CA PHE A 166 5.93 14.28 -4.37
C PHE A 166 6.61 15.37 -5.21
N ASP A 167 6.06 15.76 -6.36
CA ASP A 167 6.58 16.87 -7.19
C ASP A 167 6.71 18.18 -6.43
N ARG A 168 5.82 18.39 -5.45
CA ARG A 168 5.79 19.62 -4.65
C ARG A 168 6.64 19.53 -3.39
N THR A 169 6.84 18.33 -2.85
CA THR A 169 7.37 18.13 -1.49
C THR A 169 8.64 17.28 -1.43
N GLY A 170 8.84 16.40 -2.42
CA GLY A 170 9.95 15.44 -2.43
C GLY A 170 9.89 14.36 -1.34
N GLY A 171 8.83 14.31 -0.51
CA GLY A 171 8.81 13.58 0.76
C GLY A 171 7.88 12.37 0.82
N LEU A 172 7.38 11.84 -0.30
CA LEU A 172 6.43 10.72 -0.30
C LEU A 172 6.94 9.47 -1.01
N HIS A 173 6.43 8.35 -0.57
CA HIS A 173 6.45 7.10 -1.31
C HIS A 173 5.22 7.00 -2.22
N ALA A 174 5.31 6.14 -3.23
CA ALA A 174 4.18 5.81 -4.09
C ALA A 174 4.09 4.31 -4.36
N ALA A 175 2.86 3.86 -4.57
CA ALA A 175 2.53 2.57 -5.16
C ALA A 175 1.58 2.78 -6.34
N GLY A 176 1.73 1.97 -7.37
CA GLY A 176 0.87 1.99 -8.54
C GLY A 176 0.49 0.58 -8.97
N LEU A 177 -0.77 0.41 -9.33
CA LEU A 177 -1.31 -0.79 -9.95
C LEU A 177 -1.39 -0.56 -11.46
N PHE A 178 -0.83 -1.48 -12.22
CA PHE A 178 -0.71 -1.36 -13.68
C PHE A 178 -1.27 -2.61 -14.36
N THR A 179 -1.78 -2.45 -15.59
CA THR A 179 -2.07 -3.58 -16.46
C THR A 179 -0.79 -4.20 -16.99
N PRO A 180 -0.84 -5.42 -17.58
CA PRO A 180 0.34 -6.04 -18.21
C PRO A 180 0.94 -5.23 -19.35
N GLU A 181 0.17 -4.32 -19.96
CA GLU A 181 0.63 -3.40 -21.01
C GLU A 181 1.19 -2.08 -20.46
N GLY A 182 1.31 -1.95 -19.12
CA GLY A 182 1.87 -0.77 -18.46
C GLY A 182 0.91 0.40 -18.29
N ARG A 183 -0.40 0.25 -18.51
CA ARG A 183 -1.39 1.30 -18.24
C ARG A 183 -1.65 1.41 -16.75
N ALA A 184 -1.55 2.61 -16.20
CA ALA A 184 -1.89 2.86 -14.80
C ALA A 184 -3.39 2.65 -14.54
N VAL A 185 -3.72 1.80 -13.57
CA VAL A 185 -5.08 1.58 -13.06
C VAL A 185 -5.33 2.46 -11.85
N SER A 186 -4.37 2.51 -10.95
CA SER A 186 -4.41 3.29 -9.71
C SER A 186 -3.00 3.69 -9.29
N VAL A 187 -2.83 4.91 -8.78
CA VAL A 187 -1.59 5.36 -8.15
C VAL A 187 -1.93 6.11 -6.87
N ARG A 188 -1.23 5.79 -5.79
CA ARG A 188 -1.38 6.44 -4.49
C ARG A 188 -0.04 6.81 -3.90
N GLU A 189 -0.03 7.98 -3.25
CA GLU A 189 1.13 8.52 -2.52
C GLU A 189 0.85 8.52 -1.02
N ASP A 190 1.89 8.25 -0.23
CA ASP A 190 1.84 8.35 1.23
C ASP A 190 3.26 8.53 1.80
N VAL A 191 3.38 9.15 2.98
CA VAL A 191 4.63 9.21 3.74
C VAL A 191 5.12 7.80 4.11
N GLY A 192 4.21 6.86 4.31
CA GLY A 192 4.48 5.44 4.56
C GLY A 192 4.39 4.59 3.29
N ARG A 193 5.48 3.90 2.92
CA ARG A 193 5.46 3.02 1.73
C ARG A 193 4.42 1.91 1.83
N HIS A 194 4.16 1.36 3.02
CA HIS A 194 3.14 0.35 3.25
C HIS A 194 1.73 0.93 3.09
N ASN A 195 1.50 2.15 3.60
CA ASN A 195 0.24 2.85 3.42
C ASN A 195 -0.08 3.12 1.95
N ALA A 196 0.93 3.48 1.14
CA ALA A 196 0.73 3.69 -0.30
C ALA A 196 0.21 2.40 -0.98
N VAL A 197 0.76 1.23 -0.61
CA VAL A 197 0.29 -0.07 -1.09
C VAL A 197 -1.12 -0.38 -0.58
N ASP A 198 -1.38 -0.15 0.72
CA ASP A 198 -2.71 -0.35 1.29
C ASP A 198 -3.77 0.54 0.63
N LYS A 199 -3.45 1.80 0.34
CA LYS A 199 -4.35 2.71 -0.41
C LYS A 199 -4.70 2.15 -1.79
N VAL A 200 -3.71 1.69 -2.56
CA VAL A 200 -3.93 1.11 -3.90
C VAL A 200 -4.81 -0.13 -3.82
N ILE A 201 -4.49 -1.06 -2.92
CA ILE A 201 -5.26 -2.30 -2.74
C ILE A 201 -6.65 -1.99 -2.20
N GLY A 202 -6.78 -1.09 -1.23
CA GLY A 202 -8.05 -0.72 -0.62
C GLY A 202 -9.02 -0.06 -1.60
N GLU A 203 -8.53 0.74 -2.54
CA GLU A 203 -9.34 1.26 -3.64
C GLU A 203 -9.98 0.11 -4.43
N GLN A 204 -9.18 -0.91 -4.78
CA GLN A 204 -9.67 -2.05 -5.53
C GLN A 204 -10.65 -2.93 -4.71
N VAL A 205 -10.40 -3.07 -3.40
CA VAL A 205 -11.36 -3.74 -2.50
C VAL A 205 -12.70 -3.01 -2.48
N LEU A 206 -12.68 -1.67 -2.35
CA LEU A 206 -13.89 -0.84 -2.36
C LEU A 206 -14.62 -0.88 -3.69
N ALA A 207 -13.89 -1.01 -4.80
CA ALA A 207 -14.44 -1.17 -6.14
C ALA A 207 -14.94 -2.59 -6.45
N GLY A 208 -14.64 -3.59 -5.60
CA GLY A 208 -14.97 -5.01 -5.83
C GLY A 208 -14.07 -5.68 -6.87
N GLY A 209 -12.87 -5.13 -7.11
CA GLY A 209 -11.92 -5.57 -8.14
C GLY A 209 -10.90 -6.62 -7.71
N VAL A 210 -10.95 -7.13 -6.49
CA VAL A 210 -10.04 -8.19 -6.01
C VAL A 210 -10.62 -9.59 -6.29
N PRO A 211 -9.76 -10.60 -6.58
CA PRO A 211 -8.30 -10.60 -6.61
C PRO A 211 -7.70 -9.88 -7.84
N LEU A 212 -6.46 -9.36 -7.67
CA LEU A 212 -5.76 -8.55 -8.66
C LEU A 212 -4.81 -9.40 -9.53
N ALA A 213 -5.27 -10.56 -10.00
CA ALA A 213 -4.45 -11.57 -10.67
C ALA A 213 -3.86 -11.11 -12.02
N GLU A 214 -4.47 -10.11 -12.67
CA GLU A 214 -4.06 -9.59 -13.99
C GLU A 214 -3.28 -8.27 -13.89
N HIS A 215 -2.62 -8.01 -12.75
CA HIS A 215 -1.99 -6.71 -12.52
C HIS A 215 -0.52 -6.83 -12.08
N VAL A 216 0.19 -5.72 -12.25
CA VAL A 216 1.55 -5.48 -11.74
C VAL A 216 1.49 -4.39 -10.66
N LEU A 217 2.07 -4.65 -9.50
CA LEU A 217 2.29 -3.64 -8.47
C LEU A 217 3.69 -3.04 -8.63
N GLN A 218 3.78 -1.74 -8.92
CA GLN A 218 5.04 -0.99 -8.93
C GLN A 218 5.14 -0.12 -7.67
N VAL A 219 6.26 -0.18 -6.95
CA VAL A 219 6.51 0.67 -5.78
C VAL A 219 7.77 1.52 -5.95
N SER A 220 7.74 2.74 -5.38
CA SER A 220 8.87 3.69 -5.44
C SER A 220 9.97 3.39 -4.43
N GLY A 221 9.76 2.46 -3.51
CA GLY A 221 10.67 2.14 -2.41
C GLY A 221 11.32 0.77 -2.53
N ARG A 222 11.85 0.27 -1.39
CA ARG A 222 12.38 -1.09 -1.25
C ARG A 222 11.25 -2.11 -1.15
N LEU A 223 11.50 -3.33 -1.61
CA LEU A 223 10.61 -4.47 -1.39
C LEU A 223 10.94 -5.14 -0.06
N SER A 224 10.08 -4.90 0.92
CA SER A 224 10.12 -5.61 2.19
C SER A 224 9.19 -6.83 2.15
N PHE A 225 9.34 -7.72 3.11
CA PHE A 225 8.45 -8.86 3.31
C PHE A 225 6.97 -8.43 3.36
N GLU A 226 6.65 -7.36 4.10
CA GLU A 226 5.28 -6.88 4.27
C GLU A 226 4.64 -6.42 2.94
N ILE A 227 5.42 -5.83 2.03
CA ILE A 227 4.92 -5.44 0.70
C ILE A 227 4.57 -6.67 -0.12
N VAL A 228 5.43 -7.70 -0.10
CA VAL A 228 5.16 -8.99 -0.77
C VAL A 228 3.95 -9.67 -0.17
N GLN A 229 3.82 -9.69 1.16
CA GLN A 229 2.65 -10.21 1.87
C GLN A 229 1.36 -9.52 1.43
N LYS A 230 1.33 -8.19 1.44
CA LYS A 230 0.16 -7.41 1.05
C LYS A 230 -0.25 -7.70 -0.41
N ALA A 231 0.73 -7.78 -1.30
CA ALA A 231 0.51 -8.15 -2.69
C ALA A 231 -0.04 -9.59 -2.84
N ALA A 232 0.49 -10.56 -2.07
CA ALA A 232 0.03 -11.94 -2.07
C ALA A 232 -1.44 -12.04 -1.60
N VAL A 233 -1.80 -11.36 -0.50
CA VAL A 233 -3.19 -11.32 0.00
C VAL A 233 -4.14 -10.72 -1.03
N ALA A 234 -3.69 -9.73 -1.78
CA ALA A 234 -4.48 -9.11 -2.86
C ALA A 234 -4.50 -9.95 -4.15
N GLY A 235 -3.74 -11.05 -4.22
CA GLY A 235 -3.65 -11.91 -5.40
C GLY A 235 -2.82 -11.31 -6.55
N ILE A 236 -1.92 -10.38 -6.27
CA ILE A 236 -1.07 -9.72 -7.27
C ILE A 236 0.12 -10.62 -7.62
N PRO A 237 0.28 -11.05 -8.88
CA PRO A 237 1.32 -12.02 -9.25
C PRO A 237 2.71 -11.41 -9.47
N ILE A 238 2.79 -10.12 -9.78
CA ILE A 238 4.03 -9.44 -10.14
C ILE A 238 4.20 -8.19 -9.28
N VAL A 239 5.34 -8.11 -8.57
CA VAL A 239 5.72 -6.93 -7.78
C VAL A 239 7.07 -6.41 -8.26
N SER A 240 7.10 -5.13 -8.58
CA SER A 240 8.24 -4.43 -9.15
C SER A 240 8.64 -3.21 -8.32
N ALA A 241 9.93 -2.91 -8.24
CA ALA A 241 10.44 -1.77 -7.48
C ALA A 241 11.72 -1.17 -8.08
N VAL A 242 11.91 0.12 -7.84
CA VAL A 242 13.14 0.84 -8.22
C VAL A 242 14.36 0.44 -7.36
N SER A 243 14.13 -0.19 -6.22
CA SER A 243 15.16 -0.51 -5.22
C SER A 243 15.23 -2.02 -4.93
N ALA A 244 16.08 -2.38 -3.97
CA ALA A 244 16.36 -3.77 -3.63
C ALA A 244 15.21 -4.45 -2.86
N PRO A 245 15.00 -5.77 -3.05
CA PRO A 245 14.25 -6.59 -2.10
C PRO A 245 15.11 -6.96 -0.89
N SER A 246 14.46 -7.29 0.23
CA SER A 246 15.08 -8.00 1.34
C SER A 246 15.13 -9.51 1.04
N SER A 247 16.02 -10.25 1.71
CA SER A 247 16.10 -11.71 1.55
C SER A 247 14.78 -12.39 1.90
N LEU A 248 14.12 -11.96 2.98
CA LEU A 248 12.82 -12.51 3.38
C LEU A 248 11.71 -12.19 2.36
N ALA A 249 11.79 -11.05 1.67
CA ALA A 249 10.86 -10.73 0.58
C ALA A 249 11.03 -11.68 -0.62
N VAL A 250 12.27 -12.06 -0.95
CA VAL A 250 12.56 -13.04 -2.02
C VAL A 250 12.02 -14.42 -1.63
N GLU A 251 12.32 -14.89 -0.42
CA GLU A 251 11.85 -16.17 0.11
C GLU A 251 10.30 -16.24 0.12
N ALA A 252 9.64 -15.17 0.54
CA ALA A 252 8.18 -15.07 0.51
C ALA A 252 7.63 -15.13 -0.92
N ALA A 253 8.23 -14.39 -1.85
CA ALA A 253 7.79 -14.38 -3.25
C ALA A 253 7.93 -15.75 -3.92
N GLU A 254 9.02 -16.47 -3.66
CA GLU A 254 9.22 -17.85 -4.14
C GLU A 254 8.15 -18.79 -3.56
N ARG A 255 7.92 -18.72 -2.25
CA ARG A 255 6.94 -19.56 -1.56
C ARG A 255 5.52 -19.35 -2.05
N PHE A 256 5.13 -18.08 -2.29
CA PHE A 256 3.80 -17.74 -2.81
C PHE A 256 3.67 -17.82 -4.33
N GLY A 257 4.73 -18.15 -5.05
CA GLY A 257 4.72 -18.29 -6.52
C GLY A 257 4.62 -16.95 -7.25
N MET A 258 5.12 -15.88 -6.65
CA MET A 258 5.09 -14.52 -7.21
C MET A 258 6.34 -14.20 -8.02
N THR A 259 6.21 -13.27 -8.93
CA THR A 259 7.34 -12.64 -9.63
C THR A 259 7.77 -11.40 -8.87
N LEU A 260 9.05 -11.34 -8.49
CA LEU A 260 9.64 -10.24 -7.75
C LEU A 260 10.75 -9.60 -8.56
N VAL A 261 10.57 -8.32 -8.91
CA VAL A 261 11.50 -7.56 -9.76
C VAL A 261 12.01 -6.35 -8.96
N GLY A 262 13.32 -6.19 -8.90
CA GLY A 262 13.95 -5.06 -8.22
C GLY A 262 14.98 -4.36 -9.08
N PHE A 263 15.47 -3.19 -8.58
CA PHE A 263 16.42 -2.32 -9.28
C PHE A 263 15.95 -1.91 -10.67
N VAL A 264 14.64 -1.75 -10.83
CA VAL A 264 14.04 -1.32 -12.11
C VAL A 264 14.33 0.15 -12.33
N ARG A 265 15.24 0.41 -13.25
CA ARG A 265 15.65 1.78 -13.62
C ARG A 265 16.45 1.77 -14.92
N ASP A 266 16.33 2.83 -15.67
CA ASP A 266 17.00 3.02 -16.95
C ASP A 266 16.71 1.81 -17.90
N ASP A 267 17.70 1.04 -18.23
CA ASP A 267 17.67 -0.10 -19.16
C ASP A 267 17.85 -1.47 -18.44
N ARG A 268 17.75 -1.52 -17.11
CA ARG A 268 18.03 -2.73 -16.32
C ARG A 268 17.01 -3.03 -15.25
N LEU A 269 16.82 -4.32 -15.01
CA LEU A 269 16.04 -4.89 -13.91
C LEU A 269 16.65 -6.21 -13.45
N ASN A 270 16.37 -6.62 -12.22
CA ASN A 270 16.73 -7.93 -11.71
C ASN A 270 15.47 -8.69 -11.32
N VAL A 271 15.32 -9.91 -11.85
CA VAL A 271 14.23 -10.82 -11.47
C VAL A 271 14.74 -11.75 -10.38
N TYR A 272 14.17 -11.65 -9.18
CA TYR A 272 14.59 -12.42 -8.00
C TYR A 272 13.79 -13.70 -7.83
N SER A 273 12.53 -13.74 -8.28
CA SER A 273 11.67 -14.92 -8.28
C SER A 273 10.69 -14.86 -9.44
N GLY A 274 10.14 -16.02 -9.84
CA GLY A 274 9.11 -16.14 -10.85
C GLY A 274 9.47 -15.62 -12.25
N PRO A 275 10.66 -15.94 -12.83
CA PRO A 275 11.12 -15.36 -14.09
C PRO A 275 10.25 -15.73 -15.31
N GLN A 276 9.42 -16.75 -15.20
CA GLN A 276 8.53 -17.20 -16.28
C GLN A 276 7.46 -16.19 -16.68
N ARG A 277 7.21 -15.15 -15.85
CA ARG A 277 6.26 -14.07 -16.17
C ARG A 277 6.96 -12.83 -16.76
N VAL A 278 8.24 -12.89 -17.00
CA VAL A 278 9.00 -11.78 -17.61
C VAL A 278 9.50 -12.20 -18.98
N ALA A 279 8.85 -11.70 -20.03
CA ALA A 279 9.29 -11.89 -21.39
C ALA A 279 10.40 -10.89 -21.74
N VAL A 280 11.46 -11.35 -22.37
CA VAL A 280 12.49 -10.47 -22.95
C VAL A 280 12.04 -10.12 -24.37
N ALA A 281 12.02 -8.82 -24.70
CA ALA A 281 11.74 -8.41 -26.07
C ALA A 281 12.75 -9.06 -27.01
N ALA A 282 12.29 -9.68 -28.10
CA ALA A 282 13.19 -10.20 -29.12
C ALA A 282 14.02 -9.04 -29.67
N LEU A 283 15.35 -9.18 -29.64
CA LEU A 283 16.25 -8.22 -30.31
C LEU A 283 15.88 -8.20 -31.79
N SER A 284 15.27 -7.10 -32.25
CA SER A 284 14.95 -6.85 -33.65
C SER A 284 16.18 -6.42 -34.45
#